data_061a531fd05c27ed795a2255d2c758a7
#
_entry.id   061a531fd05c27ed795a2255d2c758a7
#
_cell.length_a   1.000
_cell.length_b   1.000
_cell.length_c   1.000
_cell.angle_alpha   90.00
_cell.angle_beta   90.00
_cell.angle_gamma   90.00
#
_symmetry.space_group_name_H-M   'P 1'
#
loop_
_entity.id
_entity.type
_entity.pdbx_description
1 polymer ?
#
loop_
_entity_poly.entity_id
_entity_poly.type
_entity_poly.pdbx_seq_one_letter_code
_entity_poly.pdbx_strand_id
1 'polypeptide(L)'
;MTAARASVDHRVALADQDVQIELTDFPPGETVTVTATQVFRSSRWQAQATFRADAAGRVSIARQAPLSGTYTDVSPMGLFWSAERLPDPIVRPPDDWVLTPWQIRVEAIGQDGARAGLVLARLLLGPGVTRQVVRSDGLVGWLFLPPGEPKAAVIVLGGGGGAIDEYWGAMLASHGYAAFNLAYFNQPGLPRGLVNIPLESFDNAIRWMRRQPWLGDRLLAVWGPSRGGELALLLGATFPDINAVAA
;
A
#
# COMPACT_ATOMS: atom_id res chain seq x y z
N MET A 1 -29.67 -16.36 -23.10
CA MET A 1 -28.29 -16.43 -22.58
C MET A 1 -28.24 -15.54 -21.38
N THR A 2 -27.72 -16.03 -20.26
CA THR A 2 -27.50 -15.22 -19.04
C THR A 2 -26.37 -14.22 -19.33
N ALA A 3 -26.48 -12.99 -18.84
CA ALA A 3 -25.43 -12.00 -19.02
C ALA A 3 -24.18 -12.40 -18.22
N ALA A 4 -22.99 -12.26 -18.80
CA ALA A 4 -21.72 -12.51 -18.13
C ALA A 4 -21.59 -11.65 -16.86
N ARG A 5 -20.96 -12.21 -15.82
CA ARG A 5 -20.86 -11.59 -14.48
C ARG A 5 -19.43 -11.59 -13.96
N ALA A 6 -19.11 -10.60 -13.18
CA ALA A 6 -17.87 -10.51 -12.41
C ALA A 6 -18.20 -10.36 -10.93
N SER A 7 -17.50 -11.10 -10.09
CA SER A 7 -17.63 -11.05 -8.63
C SER A 7 -16.26 -11.00 -7.98
N VAL A 8 -16.21 -10.52 -6.75
CA VAL A 8 -15.01 -10.50 -5.90
C VAL A 8 -15.44 -10.78 -4.46
N ASP A 9 -14.62 -11.53 -3.73
CA ASP A 9 -14.87 -11.86 -2.33
C ASP A 9 -14.92 -10.62 -1.43
N HIS A 10 -14.00 -9.66 -1.63
CA HIS A 10 -13.90 -8.43 -0.87
C HIS A 10 -13.87 -7.21 -1.80
N ARG A 11 -15.00 -6.48 -1.89
CA ARG A 11 -15.06 -5.24 -2.69
C ARG A 11 -14.24 -4.10 -2.08
N VAL A 12 -13.99 -4.16 -0.79
CA VAL A 12 -13.13 -3.22 -0.05
C VAL A 12 -12.14 -4.03 0.75
N ALA A 13 -10.85 -3.83 0.54
CA ALA A 13 -9.77 -4.57 1.18
C ALA A 13 -8.53 -3.69 1.34
N LEU A 14 -7.62 -4.04 2.25
CA LEU A 14 -6.30 -3.40 2.32
C LEU A 14 -5.53 -3.60 1.01
N ALA A 15 -4.64 -2.67 0.70
CA ALA A 15 -3.89 -2.67 -0.57
C ALA A 15 -3.02 -3.92 -0.76
N ASP A 16 -2.59 -4.55 0.31
CA ASP A 16 -1.78 -5.77 0.34
C ASP A 16 -2.58 -7.06 0.63
N GLN A 17 -3.89 -6.95 0.83
CA GLN A 17 -4.75 -8.12 1.01
C GLN A 17 -5.09 -8.75 -0.34
N ASP A 18 -4.92 -10.04 -0.48
CA ASP A 18 -5.37 -10.78 -1.65
C ASP A 18 -6.89 -10.70 -1.83
N VAL A 19 -7.33 -10.67 -3.08
CA VAL A 19 -8.75 -10.74 -3.45
C VAL A 19 -8.97 -11.79 -4.52
N GLN A 20 -10.13 -12.46 -4.45
CA GLN A 20 -10.52 -13.52 -5.38
C GLN A 20 -11.53 -12.96 -6.37
N ILE A 21 -11.12 -12.79 -7.64
CA ILE A 21 -12.01 -12.33 -8.71
C ILE A 21 -12.44 -13.55 -9.53
N GLU A 22 -13.76 -13.73 -9.67
CA GLU A 22 -14.39 -14.78 -10.45
C GLU A 22 -15.26 -14.18 -11.54
N LEU A 23 -15.15 -14.73 -12.74
CA LEU A 23 -15.99 -14.40 -13.88
C LEU A 23 -16.86 -15.61 -14.19
N THR A 24 -18.13 -15.40 -14.52
CA THR A 24 -19.09 -16.48 -14.82
C THR A 24 -19.96 -16.12 -16.02
N ASP A 25 -20.66 -17.14 -16.51
CA ASP A 25 -21.63 -17.03 -17.61
C ASP A 25 -21.03 -16.59 -18.95
N PHE A 26 -19.71 -16.81 -19.16
CA PHE A 26 -19.10 -16.78 -20.49
C PHE A 26 -19.33 -18.09 -21.23
N PRO A 27 -19.31 -18.11 -22.57
CA PRO A 27 -19.32 -19.35 -23.32
C PRO A 27 -18.19 -20.30 -22.91
N PRO A 28 -18.46 -21.60 -22.73
CA PRO A 28 -17.42 -22.59 -22.42
C PRO A 28 -16.28 -22.60 -23.43
N GLY A 29 -15.04 -22.57 -22.94
CA GLY A 29 -13.83 -22.56 -23.76
C GLY A 29 -13.51 -21.23 -24.44
N GLU A 30 -14.30 -20.19 -24.20
CA GLU A 30 -14.09 -18.87 -24.76
C GLU A 30 -12.83 -18.21 -24.18
N THR A 31 -12.17 -17.41 -25.01
CA THR A 31 -11.08 -16.56 -24.59
C THR A 31 -11.63 -15.24 -24.05
N VAL A 32 -11.32 -14.93 -22.79
CA VAL A 32 -11.77 -13.73 -22.09
C VAL A 32 -10.58 -12.84 -21.76
N THR A 33 -10.60 -11.61 -22.24
CA THR A 33 -9.60 -10.59 -21.90
C THR A 33 -10.08 -9.79 -20.70
N VAL A 34 -9.26 -9.73 -19.68
CA VAL A 34 -9.52 -9.01 -18.44
C VAL A 34 -8.55 -7.84 -18.32
N THR A 35 -9.09 -6.65 -18.09
CA THR A 35 -8.32 -5.42 -17.92
C THR A 35 -8.61 -4.84 -16.55
N ALA A 36 -7.57 -4.51 -15.78
CA ALA A 36 -7.68 -3.76 -14.53
C ALA A 36 -7.08 -2.37 -14.72
N THR A 37 -7.88 -1.33 -14.47
CA THR A 37 -7.45 0.07 -14.59
C THR A 37 -7.57 0.77 -13.25
N GLN A 38 -6.53 1.51 -12.87
CA GLN A 38 -6.45 2.22 -11.61
C GLN A 38 -5.78 3.59 -11.78
N VAL A 39 -6.14 4.54 -10.91
CA VAL A 39 -5.40 5.78 -10.72
C VAL A 39 -4.68 5.68 -9.39
N PHE A 40 -3.37 5.64 -9.42
CA PHE A 40 -2.54 5.61 -8.23
C PHE A 40 -1.61 6.82 -8.21
N ARG A 41 -1.67 7.58 -7.11
CA ARG A 41 -1.04 8.90 -7.01
C ARG A 41 -1.54 9.82 -8.14
N SER A 42 -0.69 10.18 -9.07
CA SER A 42 -1.01 11.10 -10.17
C SER A 42 -1.02 10.44 -11.55
N SER A 43 -1.02 9.12 -11.62
CA SER A 43 -0.90 8.39 -12.89
C SER A 43 -1.96 7.30 -13.02
N ARG A 44 -2.38 7.06 -14.27
CA ARG A 44 -3.19 5.89 -14.61
C ARG A 44 -2.28 4.69 -14.86
N TRP A 45 -2.72 3.55 -14.36
CA TRP A 45 -2.04 2.28 -14.49
C TRP A 45 -3.02 1.24 -15.01
N GLN A 46 -2.56 0.34 -15.84
CA GLN A 46 -3.38 -0.71 -16.41
C GLN A 46 -2.62 -2.02 -16.49
N ALA A 47 -3.27 -3.11 -16.08
CA ALA A 47 -2.84 -4.46 -16.36
C ALA A 47 -3.87 -5.13 -17.25
N GLN A 48 -3.42 -6.09 -18.07
CA GLN A 48 -4.27 -6.90 -18.92
C GLN A 48 -3.82 -8.35 -18.89
N ALA A 49 -4.78 -9.26 -18.85
CA ALA A 49 -4.51 -10.69 -18.95
C ALA A 49 -5.64 -11.41 -19.70
N THR A 50 -5.29 -12.44 -20.45
CA THR A 50 -6.24 -13.22 -21.24
C THR A 50 -6.35 -14.62 -20.64
N PHE A 51 -7.56 -15.09 -20.43
CA PHE A 51 -7.86 -16.38 -19.83
C PHE A 51 -8.75 -17.22 -20.76
N ARG A 52 -8.84 -18.50 -20.48
CA ARG A 52 -9.82 -19.40 -21.11
C ARG A 52 -10.89 -19.77 -20.10
N ALA A 53 -12.15 -19.54 -20.46
CA ALA A 53 -13.27 -20.00 -19.68
C ALA A 53 -13.30 -21.54 -19.63
N ASP A 54 -13.59 -22.11 -18.48
CA ASP A 54 -13.72 -23.55 -18.30
C ASP A 54 -15.01 -24.13 -18.93
N ALA A 55 -15.22 -25.43 -18.78
CA ALA A 55 -16.41 -26.11 -19.30
C ALA A 55 -17.75 -25.58 -18.70
N ALA A 56 -17.70 -24.87 -17.58
CA ALA A 56 -18.83 -24.23 -16.94
C ALA A 56 -18.95 -22.73 -17.26
N GLY A 57 -18.09 -22.21 -18.17
CA GLY A 57 -18.06 -20.79 -18.56
C GLY A 57 -17.48 -19.88 -17.46
N ARG A 58 -16.55 -20.40 -16.65
CA ARG A 58 -15.94 -19.68 -15.54
C ARG A 58 -14.48 -19.36 -15.79
N VAL A 59 -14.03 -18.21 -15.28
CA VAL A 59 -12.62 -17.84 -15.15
C VAL A 59 -12.32 -17.48 -13.71
N SER A 60 -11.38 -18.19 -13.07
CA SER A 60 -10.88 -17.87 -11.73
C SER A 60 -9.50 -17.22 -11.83
N ILE A 61 -9.43 -15.91 -11.68
CA ILE A 61 -8.17 -15.16 -11.85
C ILE A 61 -7.12 -15.61 -10.84
N ALA A 62 -7.54 -15.95 -9.64
CA ALA A 62 -6.64 -16.38 -8.57
C ALA A 62 -6.07 -17.79 -8.74
N ARG A 63 -6.67 -18.63 -9.61
CA ARG A 63 -6.35 -20.06 -9.73
C ARG A 63 -5.89 -20.48 -11.10
N GLN A 64 -5.99 -19.60 -12.08
CA GLN A 64 -5.60 -19.87 -13.48
C GLN A 64 -4.41 -19.00 -13.85
N ALA A 65 -3.41 -19.58 -14.50
CA ALA A 65 -2.41 -18.80 -15.21
C ALA A 65 -3.04 -18.18 -16.45
N PRO A 66 -2.77 -16.91 -16.76
CA PRO A 66 -3.24 -16.31 -17.99
C PRO A 66 -2.59 -16.96 -19.20
N LEU A 67 -3.29 -16.98 -20.31
CA LEU A 67 -2.75 -17.39 -21.62
C LEU A 67 -1.73 -16.38 -22.16
N SER A 68 -1.94 -15.10 -21.85
CA SER A 68 -1.07 -13.97 -22.19
C SER A 68 -1.44 -12.76 -21.33
N GLY A 69 -0.57 -11.76 -21.26
CA GLY A 69 -0.85 -10.52 -20.56
C GLY A 69 0.38 -9.90 -19.93
N THR A 70 0.15 -9.01 -18.98
CA THR A 70 1.21 -8.31 -18.23
C THR A 70 1.86 -9.18 -17.15
N TYR A 71 1.32 -10.37 -16.89
CA TYR A 71 1.91 -11.41 -16.04
C TYR A 71 1.60 -12.81 -16.60
N THR A 72 2.31 -13.84 -16.14
CA THR A 72 2.28 -15.19 -16.72
C THR A 72 1.90 -16.29 -15.73
N ASP A 73 2.12 -16.07 -14.43
CA ASP A 73 1.93 -17.10 -13.43
C ASP A 73 0.55 -17.00 -12.75
N VAL A 74 0.14 -18.06 -12.05
CA VAL A 74 -1.06 -18.02 -11.22
C VAL A 74 -0.85 -16.99 -10.09
N SER A 75 -1.64 -15.94 -10.07
CA SER A 75 -1.53 -14.90 -9.05
C SER A 75 -2.89 -14.23 -8.83
N PRO A 76 -3.44 -14.23 -7.59
CA PRO A 76 -4.66 -13.49 -7.26
C PRO A 76 -4.48 -11.98 -7.46
N MET A 77 -3.25 -11.49 -7.31
CA MET A 77 -2.92 -10.07 -7.38
C MET A 77 -2.20 -9.69 -8.70
N GLY A 78 -2.14 -10.60 -9.67
CA GLY A 78 -1.43 -10.38 -10.94
C GLY A 78 -1.89 -9.12 -11.67
N LEU A 79 -3.21 -8.91 -11.80
CA LEU A 79 -3.80 -7.71 -12.42
C LEU A 79 -3.54 -6.40 -11.64
N PHE A 80 -2.97 -6.45 -10.44
CA PHE A 80 -2.68 -5.27 -9.64
C PHE A 80 -1.21 -4.90 -9.69
N TRP A 81 -0.32 -5.84 -9.38
CA TRP A 81 1.12 -5.56 -9.31
C TRP A 81 1.79 -5.49 -10.68
N SER A 82 1.22 -6.14 -11.71
CA SER A 82 1.76 -6.10 -13.07
C SER A 82 1.29 -4.89 -13.88
N ALA A 83 0.54 -3.98 -13.27
CA ALA A 83 0.03 -2.81 -13.97
C ALA A 83 1.16 -1.90 -14.45
N GLU A 84 1.07 -1.49 -15.71
CA GLU A 84 2.00 -0.59 -16.37
C GLU A 84 1.42 0.83 -16.40
N ARG A 85 2.30 1.81 -16.29
CA ARG A 85 1.88 3.22 -16.34
C ARG A 85 1.45 3.59 -17.74
N LEU A 86 0.25 4.15 -17.87
CA LEU A 86 -0.23 4.70 -19.14
C LEU A 86 0.41 6.08 -19.40
N PRO A 87 0.63 6.43 -20.69
CA PRO A 87 1.21 7.71 -21.10
C PRO A 87 0.23 8.90 -21.00
N ASP A 88 -0.84 8.74 -20.26
CA ASP A 88 -1.87 9.75 -20.08
C ASP A 88 -1.37 10.99 -19.31
N PRO A 89 -2.07 12.13 -19.42
CA PRO A 89 -1.81 13.30 -18.57
C PRO A 89 -1.87 12.93 -17.09
N ILE A 90 -1.01 13.61 -16.31
CA ILE A 90 -0.99 13.46 -14.86
C ILE A 90 -2.37 13.85 -14.28
N VAL A 91 -2.96 12.95 -13.54
CA VAL A 91 -4.20 13.20 -12.80
C VAL A 91 -3.83 13.75 -11.42
N ARG A 92 -4.46 14.87 -11.00
CA ARG A 92 -4.23 15.37 -9.64
C ARG A 92 -4.74 14.35 -8.62
N PRO A 93 -3.89 13.84 -7.72
CA PRO A 93 -4.35 12.95 -6.67
C PRO A 93 -5.26 13.71 -5.68
N PRO A 94 -6.11 13.02 -4.92
CA PRO A 94 -6.81 13.63 -3.79
C PRO A 94 -5.81 14.25 -2.81
N ASP A 95 -6.21 15.33 -2.14
CA ASP A 95 -5.33 16.02 -1.16
C ASP A 95 -4.93 15.06 -0.01
N ASP A 96 -5.83 14.18 0.42
CA ASP A 96 -5.59 13.11 1.40
C ASP A 96 -5.64 11.71 0.77
N TRP A 97 -4.77 11.47 -0.20
CA TRP A 97 -4.76 10.22 -0.96
C TRP A 97 -4.53 8.96 -0.10
N VAL A 98 -3.83 9.08 1.06
CA VAL A 98 -3.65 7.98 2.01
C VAL A 98 -4.96 7.57 2.67
N LEU A 99 -5.86 8.52 2.91
CA LEU A 99 -7.18 8.29 3.50
C LEU A 99 -8.25 7.96 2.47
N THR A 100 -7.97 8.23 1.19
CA THR A 100 -8.94 8.02 0.12
C THR A 100 -8.81 6.62 -0.45
N PRO A 101 -9.90 5.80 -0.41
CA PRO A 101 -9.88 4.49 -1.04
C PRO A 101 -9.54 4.59 -2.53
N TRP A 102 -8.59 3.81 -2.95
CA TRP A 102 -8.14 3.79 -4.33
C TRP A 102 -8.99 2.80 -5.14
N GLN A 103 -9.66 3.31 -6.16
CA GLN A 103 -10.59 2.53 -6.97
C GLN A 103 -9.87 1.79 -8.10
N ILE A 104 -10.19 0.51 -8.26
CA ILE A 104 -9.74 -0.31 -9.38
C ILE A 104 -10.98 -0.80 -10.14
N ARG A 105 -11.02 -0.49 -11.43
CA ARG A 105 -12.04 -0.97 -12.36
C ARG A 105 -11.51 -2.21 -13.06
N VAL A 106 -12.23 -3.31 -12.93
CA VAL A 106 -11.96 -4.56 -13.65
C VAL A 106 -13.04 -4.76 -14.69
N GLU A 107 -12.64 -4.97 -15.94
CA GLU A 107 -13.52 -5.21 -17.09
C GLU A 107 -13.07 -6.49 -17.79
N ALA A 108 -14.01 -7.35 -18.12
CA ALA A 108 -13.80 -8.61 -18.83
C ALA A 108 -14.61 -8.61 -20.13
N ILE A 109 -13.97 -8.97 -21.23
CA ILE A 109 -14.59 -9.01 -22.55
C ILE A 109 -14.25 -10.34 -23.21
N GLY A 110 -15.29 -11.10 -23.55
CA GLY A 110 -15.20 -12.32 -24.35
C GLY A 110 -15.07 -12.02 -25.85
N GLN A 111 -14.60 -13.00 -26.62
CA GLN A 111 -14.48 -12.87 -28.08
C GLN A 111 -15.82 -12.70 -28.79
N ASP A 112 -16.90 -13.26 -28.25
CA ASP A 112 -18.27 -13.11 -28.73
C ASP A 112 -18.88 -11.74 -28.38
N GLY A 113 -18.17 -10.91 -27.61
CA GLY A 113 -18.61 -9.60 -27.15
C GLY A 113 -19.32 -9.60 -25.80
N ALA A 114 -19.43 -10.76 -25.10
CA ALA A 114 -19.92 -10.82 -23.72
C ALA A 114 -19.07 -9.95 -22.83
N ARG A 115 -19.70 -9.20 -21.91
CA ARG A 115 -19.02 -8.25 -21.02
C ARG A 115 -19.42 -8.44 -19.58
N ALA A 116 -18.43 -8.37 -18.72
CA ALA A 116 -18.63 -8.33 -17.28
C ALA A 116 -17.68 -7.28 -16.66
N GLY A 117 -18.00 -6.78 -15.49
CA GLY A 117 -17.10 -5.84 -14.82
C GLY A 117 -17.50 -5.58 -13.38
N LEU A 118 -16.55 -5.09 -12.62
CA LEU A 118 -16.74 -4.65 -11.25
C LEU A 118 -15.78 -3.51 -10.91
N VAL A 119 -16.09 -2.82 -9.82
CA VAL A 119 -15.18 -1.88 -9.19
C VAL A 119 -14.93 -2.37 -7.78
N LEU A 120 -13.65 -2.34 -7.38
CA LEU A 120 -13.24 -2.62 -6.01
C LEU A 120 -12.39 -1.46 -5.48
N ALA A 121 -12.36 -1.33 -4.15
CA ALA A 121 -11.61 -0.29 -3.47
C ALA A 121 -10.47 -0.91 -2.65
N ARG A 122 -9.30 -0.30 -2.75
CA ARG A 122 -8.11 -0.67 -1.96
C ARG A 122 -7.84 0.41 -0.92
N LEU A 123 -7.60 0.01 0.30
CA LEU A 123 -7.33 0.90 1.42
C LEU A 123 -5.84 0.87 1.77
N LEU A 124 -5.26 2.03 1.99
CA LEU A 124 -3.96 2.16 2.65
C LEU A 124 -4.12 2.27 4.17
N LEU A 125 -5.22 2.87 4.60
CA LEU A 125 -5.59 3.01 6.01
C LEU A 125 -6.79 2.11 6.33
N GLY A 126 -6.58 1.10 7.16
CA GLY A 126 -7.62 0.17 7.59
C GLY A 126 -8.64 0.79 8.54
N PRO A 127 -9.80 0.14 8.70
CA PRO A 127 -10.83 0.61 9.62
C PRO A 127 -10.33 0.74 11.05
N GLY A 128 -10.67 1.84 11.72
CA GLY A 128 -10.32 2.09 13.11
C GLY A 128 -8.88 2.55 13.36
N VAL A 129 -8.02 2.59 12.35
CA VAL A 129 -6.70 3.21 12.45
C VAL A 129 -6.85 4.71 12.62
N THR A 130 -6.15 5.29 13.58
CA THR A 130 -6.10 6.74 13.77
C THR A 130 -4.83 7.34 13.21
N ARG A 131 -4.93 8.58 12.70
CA ARG A 131 -3.82 9.37 12.16
C ARG A 131 -3.73 10.69 12.91
N GLN A 132 -2.56 11.00 13.45
CA GLN A 132 -2.31 12.19 14.25
C GLN A 132 -1.09 12.95 13.74
N VAL A 133 -1.20 14.26 13.61
CA VAL A 133 -0.05 15.13 13.32
C VAL A 133 0.78 15.27 14.59
N VAL A 134 2.08 15.07 14.49
CA VAL A 134 3.04 15.37 15.56
C VAL A 134 3.87 16.59 15.15
N ARG A 135 3.73 17.67 15.94
CA ARG A 135 4.51 18.92 15.82
C ARG A 135 4.79 19.46 17.22
N SER A 136 5.51 18.67 17.99
CA SER A 136 5.90 18.99 19.37
C SER A 136 7.30 18.47 19.66
N ASP A 137 7.94 19.01 20.67
CA ASP A 137 9.26 18.57 21.13
C ASP A 137 10.34 18.55 20.03
N GLY A 138 10.25 19.44 19.04
CA GLY A 138 11.14 19.47 17.88
C GLY A 138 10.87 18.35 16.86
N LEU A 139 9.82 17.56 17.03
CA LEU A 139 9.43 16.49 16.12
C LEU A 139 8.40 16.98 15.11
N VAL A 140 8.52 16.48 13.88
CA VAL A 140 7.58 16.69 12.79
C VAL A 140 7.26 15.34 12.15
N GLY A 141 5.98 15.00 12.07
CA GLY A 141 5.60 13.74 11.45
C GLY A 141 4.13 13.37 11.61
N TRP A 142 3.83 12.13 11.30
CA TRP A 142 2.53 11.53 11.42
C TRP A 142 2.59 10.27 12.28
N LEU A 143 1.81 10.22 13.33
CA LEU A 143 1.62 9.01 14.14
C LEU A 143 0.35 8.30 13.68
N PHE A 144 0.49 7.03 13.35
CA PHE A 144 -0.61 6.11 13.05
C PHE A 144 -0.72 5.10 14.18
N LEU A 145 -1.93 4.92 14.71
CA LEU A 145 -2.19 3.94 15.76
C LEU A 145 -3.25 2.94 15.29
N PRO A 146 -3.02 1.64 15.51
CA PRO A 146 -4.00 0.61 15.22
C PRO A 146 -5.23 0.72 16.13
N PRO A 147 -6.36 0.09 15.76
CA PRO A 147 -7.45 -0.11 16.71
C PRO A 147 -7.00 -1.04 17.84
N GLY A 148 -7.03 -0.54 19.08
CA GLY A 148 -6.58 -1.28 20.26
C GLY A 148 -5.07 -1.14 20.53
N GLU A 149 -4.53 -2.07 21.34
CA GLU A 149 -3.12 -2.03 21.74
C GLU A 149 -2.17 -2.43 20.61
N PRO A 150 -1.11 -1.64 20.34
CA PRO A 150 -0.13 -1.99 19.31
C PRO A 150 0.65 -3.27 19.66
N LYS A 151 0.95 -4.09 18.66
CA LYS A 151 1.87 -5.24 18.80
C LYS A 151 3.30 -4.80 19.11
N ALA A 152 3.75 -3.73 18.46
CA ALA A 152 5.05 -3.09 18.58
C ALA A 152 4.96 -1.70 17.95
N ALA A 153 6.04 -0.92 18.02
CA ALA A 153 6.12 0.38 17.36
C ALA A 153 7.22 0.42 16.32
N VAL A 154 7.02 1.25 15.29
CA VAL A 154 7.98 1.46 14.21
C VAL A 154 8.16 2.96 13.96
N ILE A 155 9.39 3.45 14.00
CA ILE A 155 9.74 4.75 13.45
C ILE A 155 10.01 4.54 11.95
N VAL A 156 9.23 5.22 11.11
CA VAL A 156 9.31 5.14 9.66
C VAL A 156 10.07 6.35 9.14
N LEU A 157 11.20 6.12 8.47
CA LEU A 157 12.07 7.15 7.93
C LEU A 157 11.84 7.27 6.41
N GLY A 158 11.74 8.50 5.92
CA GLY A 158 11.68 8.77 4.49
C GLY A 158 13.03 8.61 3.79
N GLY A 159 13.01 8.46 2.48
CA GLY A 159 14.22 8.48 1.64
C GLY A 159 14.77 9.88 1.40
N GLY A 160 15.73 9.98 0.47
CA GLY A 160 16.48 11.22 0.17
C GLY A 160 15.66 12.40 -0.38
N GLY A 161 14.39 12.22 -0.70
CA GLY A 161 13.48 13.29 -1.16
C GLY A 161 12.87 14.14 -0.04
N GLY A 162 12.97 13.72 1.22
CA GLY A 162 12.41 14.44 2.37
C GLY A 162 10.88 14.43 2.45
N ALA A 163 10.22 13.60 1.66
CA ALA A 163 8.78 13.38 1.74
C ALA A 163 8.46 12.48 2.94
N ILE A 164 7.33 12.76 3.60
CA ILE A 164 6.76 11.84 4.58
C ILE A 164 5.84 10.90 3.81
N ASP A 165 6.31 9.70 3.52
CA ASP A 165 5.53 8.67 2.82
C ASP A 165 4.55 8.00 3.81
N GLU A 166 3.44 8.67 4.07
CA GLU A 166 2.44 8.30 5.09
C GLU A 166 1.84 6.90 4.88
N TYR A 167 1.80 6.41 3.64
CA TYR A 167 1.20 5.12 3.33
C TYR A 167 1.87 3.94 4.06
N TRP A 168 3.18 4.02 4.34
CA TRP A 168 3.87 2.99 5.11
C TRP A 168 3.38 2.93 6.55
N GLY A 169 3.25 4.10 7.20
CA GLY A 169 2.69 4.18 8.55
C GLY A 169 1.24 3.71 8.61
N ALA A 170 0.44 4.10 7.61
CA ALA A 170 -0.95 3.69 7.49
C ALA A 170 -1.08 2.17 7.36
N MET A 171 -0.26 1.55 6.49
CA MET A 171 -0.25 0.09 6.30
C MET A 171 0.23 -0.65 7.55
N LEU A 172 1.32 -0.21 8.18
CA LEU A 172 1.80 -0.80 9.42
C LEU A 172 0.74 -0.75 10.53
N ALA A 173 0.05 0.38 10.68
CA ALA A 173 -1.01 0.52 11.66
C ALA A 173 -2.23 -0.35 11.33
N SER A 174 -2.54 -0.53 10.05
CA SER A 174 -3.59 -1.44 9.59
C SER A 174 -3.29 -2.91 9.94
N HIS A 175 -2.01 -3.24 10.15
CA HIS A 175 -1.56 -4.56 10.59
C HIS A 175 -1.27 -4.65 12.11
N GLY A 176 -1.63 -3.63 12.87
CA GLY A 176 -1.58 -3.65 14.32
C GLY A 176 -0.28 -3.11 14.93
N TYR A 177 0.52 -2.35 14.20
CA TYR A 177 1.71 -1.68 14.70
C TYR A 177 1.44 -0.18 14.92
N ALA A 178 1.96 0.42 15.98
CA ALA A 178 2.05 1.87 16.05
C ALA A 178 3.17 2.34 15.11
N ALA A 179 2.91 3.31 14.24
CA ALA A 179 3.89 3.77 13.28
C ALA A 179 4.05 5.29 13.31
N PHE A 180 5.28 5.76 13.51
CA PHE A 180 5.61 7.16 13.49
C PHE A 180 6.42 7.50 12.24
N ASN A 181 5.77 8.07 11.23
CA ASN A 181 6.43 8.60 10.05
C ASN A 181 7.13 9.90 10.41
N LEU A 182 8.43 9.81 10.71
CA LEU A 182 9.26 10.91 11.19
C LEU A 182 9.88 11.65 9.99
N ALA A 183 9.62 12.96 9.92
CA ALA A 183 10.40 13.86 9.08
C ALA A 183 11.66 14.29 9.80
N TYR A 184 12.77 14.37 9.09
CA TYR A 184 14.05 14.82 9.65
C TYR A 184 14.71 15.90 8.79
N PHE A 185 14.16 16.23 7.63
CA PHE A 185 14.52 17.37 6.80
C PHE A 185 13.38 17.74 5.84
N ASN A 186 13.55 18.85 5.09
CA ASN A 186 12.64 19.33 4.05
C ASN A 186 11.18 19.50 4.50
N GLN A 187 10.96 19.81 5.78
CA GLN A 187 9.66 20.18 6.34
C GLN A 187 9.78 21.51 7.11
N PRO A 188 8.68 22.28 7.26
CA PRO A 188 8.70 23.49 8.08
C PRO A 188 9.24 23.22 9.50
N GLY A 189 10.26 23.96 9.90
CA GLY A 189 10.93 23.79 11.19
C GLY A 189 12.11 22.81 11.21
N LEU A 190 12.39 22.13 10.09
CA LEU A 190 13.53 21.21 9.93
C LEU A 190 14.56 21.75 8.91
N PRO A 191 15.78 21.16 8.88
CA PRO A 191 16.77 21.46 7.85
C PRO A 191 16.22 21.34 6.44
N ARG A 192 16.59 22.22 5.52
CA ARG A 192 16.11 22.18 4.14
C ARG A 192 16.65 21.02 3.31
N GLY A 193 17.79 20.47 3.67
CA GLY A 193 18.47 19.41 2.94
C GLY A 193 18.99 18.32 3.85
N LEU A 194 19.34 17.19 3.26
CA LEU A 194 19.92 16.03 3.94
C LEU A 194 21.42 16.25 4.21
N VAL A 195 21.74 17.27 4.97
CA VAL A 195 23.12 17.64 5.31
C VAL A 195 23.21 17.95 6.80
N ASN A 196 24.19 17.35 7.49
CA ASN A 196 24.46 17.57 8.91
C ASN A 196 23.21 17.40 9.81
N ILE A 197 22.44 16.34 9.59
CA ILE A 197 21.28 16.01 10.44
C ILE A 197 21.84 15.42 11.76
N PRO A 198 21.61 16.08 12.91
CA PRO A 198 22.11 15.59 14.19
C PRO A 198 21.44 14.28 14.59
N LEU A 199 22.20 13.30 15.05
CA LEU A 199 21.64 12.03 15.55
C LEU A 199 20.79 12.24 16.82
N GLU A 200 21.04 13.30 17.57
CA GLU A 200 20.26 13.72 18.74
C GLU A 200 18.78 13.98 18.41
N SER A 201 18.49 14.39 17.16
CA SER A 201 17.10 14.56 16.71
C SER A 201 16.35 13.23 16.69
N PHE A 202 17.04 12.14 16.37
CA PHE A 202 16.44 10.79 16.36
C PHE A 202 16.37 10.21 17.78
N ASP A 203 17.35 10.47 18.64
CA ASP A 203 17.27 10.13 20.05
C ASP A 203 16.04 10.76 20.71
N ASN A 204 15.75 12.03 20.39
CA ASN A 204 14.53 12.68 20.84
C ASN A 204 13.26 11.96 20.38
N ALA A 205 13.20 11.51 19.12
CA ALA A 205 12.07 10.75 18.59
C ALA A 205 11.94 9.38 19.27
N ILE A 206 13.05 8.68 19.51
CA ILE A 206 13.08 7.40 20.23
C ILE A 206 12.54 7.56 21.64
N ARG A 207 13.03 8.55 22.38
CA ARG A 207 12.56 8.84 23.74
C ARG A 207 11.10 9.28 23.76
N TRP A 208 10.67 10.06 22.77
CA TRP A 208 9.27 10.46 22.64
C TRP A 208 8.37 9.23 22.44
N MET A 209 8.75 8.31 21.55
CA MET A 209 8.02 7.05 21.35
C MET A 209 8.00 6.20 22.64
N ARG A 210 9.12 6.07 23.35
CA ARG A 210 9.21 5.32 24.60
C ARG A 210 8.34 5.90 25.73
N ARG A 211 8.07 7.19 25.73
CA ARG A 211 7.16 7.84 26.70
C ARG A 211 5.68 7.62 26.39
N GLN A 212 5.34 7.06 25.24
CA GLN A 212 3.93 6.83 24.89
C GLN A 212 3.33 5.72 25.77
N PRO A 213 2.17 5.96 26.41
CA PRO A 213 1.60 4.99 27.37
C PRO A 213 1.29 3.62 26.74
N TRP A 214 0.94 3.63 25.45
CA TRP A 214 0.60 2.42 24.71
C TRP A 214 1.83 1.61 24.26
N LEU A 215 3.06 2.14 24.34
CA LEU A 215 4.26 1.40 23.95
C LEU A 215 4.74 0.46 25.07
N GLY A 216 4.88 0.97 26.31
CA GLY A 216 5.38 0.18 27.44
C GLY A 216 6.72 -0.50 27.10
N ASP A 217 6.84 -1.79 27.45
CA ASP A 217 8.02 -2.61 27.17
C ASP A 217 8.00 -3.26 25.76
N ARG A 218 7.04 -2.90 24.91
CA ARG A 218 6.96 -3.45 23.54
C ARG A 218 8.15 -3.03 22.69
N LEU A 219 8.43 -3.83 21.67
CA LEU A 219 9.52 -3.57 20.77
C LEU A 219 9.34 -2.23 20.04
N LEU A 220 10.44 -1.50 19.89
CA LEU A 220 10.56 -0.33 19.03
C LEU A 220 11.52 -0.64 17.89
N ALA A 221 11.00 -0.61 16.68
CA ALA A 221 11.77 -0.82 15.46
C ALA A 221 11.99 0.50 14.71
N VAL A 222 12.97 0.52 13.82
CA VAL A 222 13.16 1.56 12.83
C VAL A 222 13.15 0.93 11.44
N TRP A 223 12.45 1.55 10.51
CA TRP A 223 12.40 1.15 9.11
C TRP A 223 12.52 2.35 8.18
N GLY A 224 13.17 2.15 7.04
CA GLY A 224 13.19 3.15 5.99
C GLY A 224 13.75 2.62 4.67
N PRO A 225 13.29 3.15 3.53
CA PRO A 225 13.83 2.81 2.22
C PRO A 225 14.99 3.74 1.82
N SER A 226 15.92 3.26 0.98
CA SER A 226 16.98 4.08 0.38
C SER A 226 17.83 4.78 1.46
N ARG A 227 17.97 6.11 1.43
CA ARG A 227 18.67 6.88 2.47
C ARG A 227 18.06 6.68 3.88
N GLY A 228 16.77 6.45 3.95
CA GLY A 228 16.11 6.08 5.22
C GLY A 228 16.58 4.72 5.74
N GLY A 229 16.89 3.77 4.86
CA GLY A 229 17.46 2.47 5.23
C GLY A 229 18.89 2.57 5.76
N GLU A 230 19.75 3.33 5.09
CA GLU A 230 21.11 3.63 5.60
C GLU A 230 21.04 4.25 7.01
N LEU A 231 20.14 5.21 7.18
CA LEU A 231 19.91 5.86 8.47
C LEU A 231 19.34 4.88 9.51
N ALA A 232 18.39 4.02 9.13
CA ALA A 232 17.83 3.02 10.04
C ALA A 232 18.90 2.08 10.60
N LEU A 233 19.83 1.61 9.76
CA LEU A 233 20.99 0.80 10.18
C LEU A 233 21.90 1.57 11.15
N LEU A 234 22.19 2.83 10.85
CA LEU A 234 23.01 3.69 11.72
C LEU A 234 22.33 3.89 13.09
N LEU A 235 21.04 4.19 13.11
CA LEU A 235 20.29 4.39 14.35
C LEU A 235 20.24 3.11 15.20
N GLY A 236 20.01 1.93 14.57
CA GLY A 236 20.03 0.65 15.27
C GLY A 236 21.39 0.28 15.86
N ALA A 237 22.48 0.70 15.20
CA ALA A 237 23.83 0.51 15.74
C ALA A 237 24.19 1.52 16.87
N THR A 238 23.50 2.66 16.93
CA THR A 238 23.82 3.75 17.84
C THR A 238 22.97 3.74 19.11
N PHE A 239 21.68 3.44 18.98
CA PHE A 239 20.70 3.56 20.07
C PHE A 239 20.20 2.19 20.56
N PRO A 240 20.55 1.78 21.79
CA PRO A 240 20.16 0.47 22.34
C PRO A 240 18.65 0.32 22.58
N ASP A 241 17.91 1.42 22.63
CA ASP A 241 16.45 1.42 22.74
C ASP A 241 15.73 0.95 21.45
N ILE A 242 16.45 0.84 20.34
CA ILE A 242 15.95 0.26 19.10
C ILE A 242 16.18 -1.26 19.14
N ASN A 243 15.10 -2.03 19.08
CA ASN A 243 15.14 -3.48 19.20
C ASN A 243 15.24 -4.21 17.85
N ALA A 244 14.82 -3.55 16.75
CA ALA A 244 14.85 -4.12 15.41
C ALA A 244 15.04 -3.04 14.35
N VAL A 245 15.68 -3.43 13.24
CA VAL A 245 15.91 -2.57 12.09
C VAL A 245 15.50 -3.31 10.81
N ALA A 246 14.82 -2.62 9.91
CA ALA A 246 14.61 -3.06 8.53
C ALA A 246 15.03 -1.92 7.56
N ALA A 247 15.80 -2.27 6.50
CA ALA A 247 16.41 -1.33 5.57
C ALA A 247 16.28 -1.83 4.11
#